data_812f02d62c53c610c06dd52cce98fa71
#
_entry.id   812f02d62c53c610c06dd52cce98fa71
#
_cell.length_a   1.000
_cell.length_b   1.000
_cell.length_c   1.000
_cell.angle_alpha   90.00
_cell.angle_beta   90.00
_cell.angle_gamma   90.00
#
_symmetry.space_group_name_H-M   'P 1'
#
loop_
_entity.id
_entity.type
_entity.pdbx_description
1 polymer ?
#
loop_
_entity_poly.entity_id
_entity_poly.type
_entity_poly.pdbx_seq_one_letter_code
_entity_poly.pdbx_strand_id
1 'polypeptide(L)'
;AGKGRGMENAEALAQFLNRTNPAHVVNFSMFLHKEVPLYQDIRQGTFVPADELETIREEYHLIERIAPEKAGANILYDGFHDFIHVRVRGHLPGDKEKMLAKLNGIIQEYEGKEPVYSFVQGECPDLEYCDDGKAVWDMDRKTS
;
A
#
# COMPACT_ATOMS: atom_id res chain seq x y z
N ALA A 1 4.17 -0.72 -5.78
CA ALA A 1 4.56 -1.21 -7.11
C ALA A 1 3.66 -0.60 -8.19
N GLY A 2 3.99 -0.78 -9.47
CA GLY A 2 3.09 -0.45 -10.57
C GLY A 2 1.95 -1.46 -10.66
N LYS A 3 0.91 -1.12 -11.43
CA LYS A 3 -0.28 -1.95 -11.63
C LYS A 3 0.10 -3.38 -12.04
N GLY A 4 -0.47 -4.37 -11.37
CA GLY A 4 -0.23 -5.78 -11.60
C GLY A 4 1.11 -6.33 -11.11
N ARG A 5 1.98 -5.51 -10.49
CA ARG A 5 3.31 -5.92 -9.99
C ARG A 5 3.38 -6.15 -8.47
N GLY A 6 2.26 -5.99 -7.77
CA GLY A 6 2.22 -6.07 -6.31
C GLY A 6 2.65 -7.43 -5.76
N MET A 7 2.22 -8.53 -6.37
CA MET A 7 2.58 -9.89 -5.93
C MET A 7 4.09 -10.15 -6.01
N GLU A 8 4.71 -9.78 -7.12
CA GLU A 8 6.15 -9.91 -7.33
C GLU A 8 6.94 -9.09 -6.31
N ASN A 9 6.50 -7.85 -6.07
CA ASN A 9 7.13 -6.96 -5.10
C ASN A 9 6.98 -7.49 -3.68
N ALA A 10 5.79 -7.96 -3.29
CA ALA A 10 5.53 -8.55 -1.98
C ALA A 10 6.43 -9.77 -1.72
N GLU A 11 6.59 -10.65 -2.71
CA GLU A 11 7.48 -11.83 -2.63
C GLU A 11 8.93 -11.42 -2.38
N ALA A 12 9.46 -10.52 -3.21
CA ALA A 12 10.85 -10.06 -3.10
C ALA A 12 11.12 -9.37 -1.76
N LEU A 13 10.19 -8.51 -1.32
CA LEU A 13 10.31 -7.80 -0.05
C LEU A 13 10.21 -8.77 1.15
N ALA A 14 9.29 -9.74 1.11
CA ALA A 14 9.18 -10.76 2.16
C ALA A 14 10.48 -11.57 2.30
N GLN A 15 11.08 -11.99 1.18
CA GLN A 15 12.37 -12.70 1.21
C GLN A 15 13.47 -11.86 1.85
N PHE A 16 13.53 -10.58 1.52
CA PHE A 16 14.49 -9.64 2.12
C PHE A 16 14.27 -9.51 3.63
N LEU A 17 13.03 -9.28 4.07
CA LEU A 17 12.69 -9.13 5.49
C LEU A 17 12.95 -10.40 6.30
N ASN A 18 12.64 -11.56 5.72
CA ASN A 18 12.87 -12.85 6.37
C ASN A 18 14.34 -13.13 6.65
N ARG A 19 15.23 -12.67 5.76
CA ARG A 19 16.69 -12.83 5.92
C ARG A 19 17.30 -11.78 6.84
N THR A 20 16.85 -10.53 6.73
CA THR A 20 17.43 -9.41 7.47
C THR A 20 16.90 -9.27 8.90
N ASN A 21 15.68 -9.75 9.14
CA ASN A 21 15.02 -9.69 10.44
C ASN A 21 15.06 -8.30 11.09
N PRO A 22 14.56 -7.24 10.41
CA PRO A 22 14.60 -5.89 10.94
C PRO A 22 13.75 -5.78 12.22
N ALA A 23 14.11 -4.87 13.12
CA ALA A 23 13.32 -4.62 14.31
C ALA A 23 11.99 -3.94 14.00
N HIS A 24 11.96 -3.09 12.96
CA HIS A 24 10.79 -2.29 12.57
C HIS A 24 10.70 -2.16 11.05
N VAL A 25 9.51 -2.33 10.53
CA VAL A 25 9.16 -2.10 9.13
C VAL A 25 8.05 -1.05 9.07
N VAL A 26 8.27 0.00 8.32
CA VAL A 26 7.23 0.99 7.98
C VAL A 26 6.91 0.86 6.51
N ASN A 27 5.67 0.63 6.19
CA ASN A 27 5.16 0.52 4.83
C ASN A 27 4.04 1.54 4.62
N PHE A 28 4.13 2.36 3.59
CA PHE A 28 3.11 3.37 3.30
C PHE A 28 2.92 3.57 1.80
N SER A 29 1.72 4.01 1.42
CA SER A 29 1.41 4.37 0.05
C SER A 29 2.26 5.57 -0.38
N MET A 30 2.83 5.48 -1.56
CA MET A 30 3.61 6.56 -2.13
C MET A 30 2.70 7.71 -2.57
N PHE A 31 3.03 8.94 -2.16
CA PHE A 31 2.35 10.14 -2.60
C PHE A 31 2.79 10.52 -4.01
N LEU A 32 1.84 10.54 -4.95
CA LEU A 32 2.09 10.90 -6.34
C LEU A 32 1.93 12.42 -6.51
N HIS A 33 3.03 13.12 -6.32
CA HIS A 33 3.13 14.57 -6.42
C HIS A 33 3.65 14.97 -7.82
N LYS A 34 3.14 16.07 -8.38
CA LYS A 34 3.53 16.54 -9.73
C LYS A 34 5.02 16.84 -9.91
N GLU A 35 5.74 17.09 -8.82
CA GLU A 35 7.19 17.39 -8.85
C GLU A 35 8.07 16.15 -8.81
N VAL A 36 7.51 14.93 -8.56
CA VAL A 36 8.32 13.72 -8.57
C VAL A 36 8.48 13.19 -10.00
N PRO A 37 9.66 12.66 -10.36
CA PRO A 37 9.90 12.12 -11.72
C PRO A 37 8.86 11.10 -12.17
N LEU A 38 8.44 10.21 -11.28
CA LEU A 38 7.43 9.19 -11.54
C LEU A 38 6.10 9.75 -12.05
N TYR A 39 5.74 10.97 -11.64
CA TYR A 39 4.53 11.64 -12.14
C TYR A 39 4.60 11.90 -13.64
N GLN A 40 5.77 12.22 -14.17
CA GLN A 40 5.97 12.39 -15.61
C GLN A 40 5.85 11.07 -16.36
N ASP A 41 6.36 9.99 -15.78
CA ASP A 41 6.21 8.64 -16.36
C ASP A 41 4.73 8.23 -16.42
N ILE A 42 3.95 8.57 -15.38
CA ILE A 42 2.50 8.34 -15.36
C ILE A 42 1.82 9.15 -16.47
N ARG A 43 2.12 10.44 -16.61
CA ARG A 43 1.56 11.29 -17.66
C ARG A 43 1.90 10.83 -19.08
N GLN A 44 3.08 10.25 -19.26
CA GLN A 44 3.54 9.72 -20.55
C GLN A 44 3.01 8.30 -20.83
N GLY A 45 2.35 7.67 -19.85
CA GLY A 45 1.85 6.31 -19.96
C GLY A 45 2.94 5.23 -19.90
N THR A 46 4.17 5.58 -19.49
CA THR A 46 5.28 4.63 -19.31
C THR A 46 5.24 3.92 -17.96
N PHE A 47 4.48 4.45 -17.01
CA PHE A 47 4.19 3.82 -15.72
C PHE A 47 2.70 3.94 -15.41
N VAL A 48 2.06 2.81 -15.09
CA VAL A 48 0.68 2.78 -14.61
C VAL A 48 0.69 2.51 -13.10
N PRO A 49 0.19 3.42 -12.25
CA PRO A 49 0.16 3.21 -10.82
C PRO A 49 -0.86 2.13 -10.42
N ALA A 50 -0.58 1.42 -9.33
CA ALA A 50 -1.58 0.62 -8.66
C ALA A 50 -2.56 1.55 -7.91
N ASP A 51 -3.82 1.13 -7.79
CA ASP A 51 -4.77 1.77 -6.89
C ASP A 51 -4.56 1.31 -5.44
N GLU A 52 -5.28 1.92 -4.48
CA GLU A 52 -5.15 1.58 -3.07
C GLU A 52 -5.60 0.14 -2.76
N LEU A 53 -6.57 -0.41 -3.48
CA LEU A 53 -6.99 -1.79 -3.30
C LEU A 53 -5.91 -2.79 -3.74
N GLU A 54 -5.24 -2.53 -4.87
CA GLU A 54 -4.08 -3.33 -5.29
C GLU A 54 -2.95 -3.23 -4.28
N THR A 55 -2.70 -2.04 -3.72
CA THR A 55 -1.66 -1.81 -2.71
C THR A 55 -1.97 -2.54 -1.40
N ILE A 56 -3.22 -2.59 -0.97
CA ILE A 56 -3.65 -3.39 0.20
C ILE A 56 -3.50 -4.90 -0.07
N ARG A 57 -3.81 -5.36 -1.27
CA ARG A 57 -3.59 -6.76 -1.66
C ARG A 57 -2.11 -7.12 -1.65
N GLU A 58 -1.25 -6.21 -2.13
CA GLU A 58 0.21 -6.35 -2.04
C GLU A 58 0.64 -6.47 -0.58
N GLU A 59 0.15 -5.62 0.32
CA GLU A 59 0.47 -5.66 1.75
C GLU A 59 -0.03 -6.97 2.40
N TYR A 60 -1.23 -7.43 2.06
CA TYR A 60 -1.75 -8.72 2.52
C TYR A 60 -0.79 -9.86 2.17
N HIS A 61 -0.36 -9.93 0.90
CA HIS A 61 0.58 -10.96 0.46
C HIS A 61 1.97 -10.82 1.09
N LEU A 62 2.42 -9.60 1.31
CA LEU A 62 3.68 -9.35 2.03
C LEU A 62 3.62 -9.92 3.44
N ILE A 63 2.60 -9.57 4.23
CA ILE A 63 2.44 -10.03 5.61
C ILE A 63 2.25 -11.55 5.69
N GLU A 64 1.49 -12.13 4.76
CA GLU A 64 1.30 -13.57 4.65
C GLU A 64 2.64 -14.32 4.52
N ARG A 65 3.59 -13.77 3.76
CA ARG A 65 4.89 -14.35 3.44
C ARG A 65 6.00 -14.00 4.42
N ILE A 66 5.80 -13.06 5.33
CA ILE A 66 6.77 -12.76 6.36
C ILE A 66 6.86 -13.94 7.34
N ALA A 67 7.99 -14.64 7.28
CA ALA A 67 8.34 -15.76 8.15
C ALA A 67 9.84 -15.63 8.46
N PRO A 68 10.21 -14.84 9.49
CA PRO A 68 11.62 -14.57 9.82
C PRO A 68 12.43 -15.84 10.02
N GLU A 69 13.61 -15.91 9.42
CA GLU A 69 14.51 -17.06 9.54
C GLU A 69 15.13 -17.16 10.93
N LYS A 70 15.29 -16.03 11.61
CA LYS A 70 15.86 -15.97 12.95
C LYS A 70 14.84 -16.42 14.00
N ALA A 71 15.19 -17.42 14.78
CA ALA A 71 14.38 -17.88 15.92
C ALA A 71 14.14 -16.73 16.92
N GLY A 72 12.89 -16.55 17.36
CA GLY A 72 12.51 -15.49 18.28
C GLY A 72 12.46 -14.09 17.68
N ALA A 73 12.56 -13.96 16.35
CA ALA A 73 12.41 -12.68 15.67
C ALA A 73 11.04 -12.06 15.98
N ASN A 74 11.04 -10.76 16.18
CA ASN A 74 9.85 -9.97 16.51
C ASN A 74 9.91 -8.65 15.74
N ILE A 75 9.28 -8.61 14.58
CA ILE A 75 9.28 -7.45 13.67
C ILE A 75 8.06 -6.60 13.98
N LEU A 76 8.26 -5.37 14.46
CA LEU A 76 7.17 -4.40 14.51
C LEU A 76 6.86 -3.94 13.09
N TYR A 77 5.69 -4.29 12.60
CA TYR A 77 5.20 -3.87 11.30
C TYR A 77 4.17 -2.75 11.45
N ASP A 78 4.29 -1.71 10.66
CA ASP A 78 3.41 -0.54 10.67
C ASP A 78 3.11 -0.10 9.25
N GLY A 79 1.92 -0.43 8.75
CA GLY A 79 1.44 -0.12 7.41
C GLY A 79 0.41 1.00 7.41
N PHE A 80 0.57 1.97 6.51
CA PHE A 80 -0.30 3.14 6.38
C PHE A 80 -0.83 3.27 4.96
N HIS A 81 -2.14 3.47 4.84
CA HIS A 81 -2.83 3.79 3.60
C HIS A 81 -3.64 5.06 3.84
N ASP A 82 -2.96 6.20 3.79
CA ASP A 82 -3.55 7.49 4.18
C ASP A 82 -4.73 7.91 3.33
N PHE A 83 -4.73 7.58 2.03
CA PHE A 83 -5.80 7.94 1.10
C PHE A 83 -7.13 7.24 1.37
N ILE A 84 -7.09 6.12 2.08
CA ILE A 84 -8.29 5.38 2.51
C ILE A 84 -8.38 5.27 4.03
N HIS A 85 -7.53 6.00 4.77
CA HIS A 85 -7.50 6.05 6.24
C HIS A 85 -7.35 4.68 6.91
N VAL A 86 -6.53 3.82 6.34
CA VAL A 86 -6.25 2.49 6.88
C VAL A 86 -4.87 2.44 7.49
N ARG A 87 -4.78 1.83 8.67
CA ARG A 87 -3.52 1.50 9.33
C ARG A 87 -3.54 0.07 9.82
N VAL A 88 -2.48 -0.67 9.51
CA VAL A 88 -2.26 -2.05 9.99
C VAL A 88 -0.98 -2.08 10.80
N ARG A 89 -1.06 -2.46 12.07
CA ARG A 89 0.10 -2.50 12.97
C ARG A 89 0.06 -3.75 13.83
N GLY A 90 1.21 -4.36 14.00
CA GLY A 90 1.36 -5.52 14.87
C GLY A 90 2.79 -6.06 14.88
N HIS A 91 3.03 -7.02 15.72
CA HIS A 91 4.29 -7.73 15.81
C HIS A 91 4.24 -9.03 15.00
N LEU A 92 5.18 -9.21 14.09
CA LEU A 92 5.27 -10.40 13.26
C LEU A 92 6.38 -11.35 13.78
N PRO A 93 6.12 -12.67 13.84
CA PRO A 93 4.94 -13.35 13.30
C PRO A 93 3.72 -13.41 14.24
N GLY A 94 3.80 -12.94 15.49
CA GLY A 94 2.79 -13.15 16.53
C GLY A 94 1.39 -12.66 16.17
N ASP A 95 1.25 -11.46 15.58
CA ASP A 95 -0.03 -10.84 15.25
C ASP A 95 -0.46 -11.07 13.79
N LYS A 96 0.23 -11.95 13.05
CA LYS A 96 -0.02 -12.17 11.60
C LYS A 96 -1.49 -12.42 11.28
N GLU A 97 -2.11 -13.37 11.93
CA GLU A 97 -3.51 -13.77 11.71
C GLU A 97 -4.46 -12.58 11.87
N LYS A 98 -4.28 -11.81 12.93
CA LYS A 98 -5.07 -10.62 13.22
C LYS A 98 -4.90 -9.53 12.15
N MET A 99 -3.66 -9.31 11.70
CA MET A 99 -3.35 -8.34 10.67
C MET A 99 -3.94 -8.75 9.32
N LEU A 100 -3.82 -10.01 8.94
CA LEU A 100 -4.41 -10.55 7.72
C LEU A 100 -5.94 -10.49 7.74
N ALA A 101 -6.57 -10.80 8.86
CA ALA A 101 -8.02 -10.69 9.00
C ALA A 101 -8.51 -9.25 8.80
N LYS A 102 -7.79 -8.26 9.35
CA LYS A 102 -8.09 -6.84 9.16
C LYS A 102 -7.98 -6.44 7.68
N LEU A 103 -6.87 -6.77 7.03
CA LEU A 103 -6.65 -6.45 5.62
C LEU A 103 -7.68 -7.12 4.72
N ASN A 104 -8.03 -8.38 5.00
CA ASN A 104 -9.07 -9.09 4.23
C ASN A 104 -10.43 -8.40 4.33
N GLY A 105 -10.81 -7.91 5.52
CA GLY A 105 -12.03 -7.13 5.70
C GLY A 105 -12.04 -5.85 4.87
N ILE A 106 -10.90 -5.15 4.80
CA ILE A 106 -10.74 -3.94 3.98
C ILE A 106 -10.82 -4.27 2.50
N ILE A 107 -10.15 -5.34 2.06
CA ILE A 107 -10.21 -5.81 0.67
C ILE A 107 -11.68 -6.05 0.26
N GLN A 108 -12.44 -6.78 1.08
CA GLN A 108 -13.86 -7.04 0.82
C GLN A 108 -14.70 -5.76 0.80
N GLU A 109 -14.40 -4.80 1.68
CA GLU A 109 -15.11 -3.52 1.71
C GLU A 109 -14.88 -2.68 0.45
N TYR A 110 -13.65 -2.67 -0.09
CA TYR A 110 -13.28 -1.87 -1.26
C TYR A 110 -13.46 -2.57 -2.59
N GLU A 111 -13.67 -3.88 -2.59
CA GLU A 111 -13.91 -4.65 -3.80
C GLU A 111 -15.19 -4.18 -4.52
N GLY A 112 -15.06 -3.84 -5.80
CA GLY A 112 -16.16 -3.31 -6.61
C GLY A 112 -16.47 -1.83 -6.41
N LYS A 113 -15.74 -1.13 -5.53
CA LYS A 113 -15.81 0.33 -5.42
C LYS A 113 -14.94 1.01 -6.48
N GLU A 114 -15.19 2.30 -6.70
CA GLU A 114 -14.34 3.14 -7.53
C GLU A 114 -12.89 3.12 -7.03
N PRO A 115 -11.89 3.01 -7.92
CA PRO A 115 -10.49 2.97 -7.53
C PRO A 115 -10.05 4.30 -6.91
N VAL A 116 -9.21 4.23 -5.88
CA VAL A 116 -8.57 5.38 -5.23
C VAL A 116 -7.09 5.33 -5.54
N TYR A 117 -6.54 6.41 -6.07
CA TYR A 117 -5.13 6.57 -6.35
C TYR A 117 -4.47 7.56 -5.39
N SER A 118 -3.19 7.38 -5.11
CA SER A 118 -2.44 8.19 -4.15
C SER A 118 -1.90 9.50 -4.72
N PHE A 119 -2.66 10.16 -5.60
CA PHE A 119 -2.32 11.50 -6.09
C PHE A 119 -2.60 12.57 -5.03
N VAL A 120 -1.69 13.54 -4.93
CA VAL A 120 -1.93 14.73 -4.12
C VAL A 120 -3.10 15.52 -4.71
N GLN A 121 -3.90 16.13 -3.85
CA GLN A 121 -5.14 16.83 -4.24
C GLN A 121 -4.92 17.83 -5.37
N GLY A 122 -5.74 17.74 -6.41
CA GLY A 122 -5.69 18.63 -7.58
C GLY A 122 -4.52 18.34 -8.53
N GLU A 123 -3.76 17.27 -8.31
CA GLU A 123 -2.62 16.90 -9.13
C GLU A 123 -2.82 15.61 -9.94
N CYS A 124 -4.02 15.01 -9.88
CA CYS A 124 -4.33 13.86 -10.72
C CYS A 124 -4.27 14.27 -12.20
N PRO A 125 -3.44 13.61 -13.03
CA PRO A 125 -3.42 13.88 -14.46
C PRO A 125 -4.71 13.36 -15.13
N ASP A 126 -5.15 14.02 -16.22
CA ASP A 126 -6.25 13.55 -17.07
C ASP A 126 -5.86 12.24 -17.76
N LEU A 127 -6.10 11.12 -17.10
CA LEU A 127 -5.83 9.77 -17.58
C LEU A 127 -7.12 8.96 -17.54
N GLU A 128 -7.29 8.02 -18.47
CA GLU A 128 -8.50 7.19 -18.58
C GLU A 128 -8.88 6.46 -17.28
N TYR A 129 -7.89 6.17 -16.42
CA TYR A 129 -8.07 5.47 -15.15
C TYR A 129 -8.10 6.39 -13.92
N CYS A 130 -7.99 7.70 -14.11
CA CYS A 130 -7.94 8.69 -13.05
C CYS A 130 -9.04 9.72 -13.27
N ASP A 131 -10.13 9.59 -12.55
CA ASP A 131 -11.23 10.55 -12.59
C ASP A 131 -10.94 11.69 -11.62
N ASP A 132 -10.81 12.92 -12.13
CA ASP A 132 -10.39 14.16 -11.45
C ASP A 132 -11.11 14.48 -10.14
N GLY A 133 -12.23 13.83 -9.85
CA GLY A 133 -13.02 14.11 -8.65
C GLY A 133 -12.85 13.10 -7.51
N LYS A 134 -12.20 11.97 -7.73
CA LYS A 134 -12.31 10.83 -6.80
C LYS A 134 -11.00 10.37 -6.17
N ALA A 135 -9.85 10.73 -6.72
CA ALA A 135 -8.53 10.38 -6.19
C ALA A 135 -7.98 11.49 -5.29
N VAL A 136 -8.77 12.00 -4.36
CA VAL A 136 -8.42 13.17 -3.57
C VAL A 136 -8.23 12.80 -2.11
N TRP A 137 -7.01 12.99 -1.62
CA TRP A 137 -6.75 13.02 -0.19
C TRP A 137 -7.29 14.34 0.37
N ASP A 138 -8.37 14.25 1.15
CA ASP A 138 -9.01 15.39 1.82
C ASP A 138 -8.37 15.57 3.19
N MET A 139 -7.42 16.51 3.29
CA MET A 139 -6.78 16.87 4.56
C MET A 139 -7.77 17.44 5.58
N ASP A 140 -8.89 17.98 5.14
CA ASP A 140 -9.84 18.66 6.02
C ASP A 140 -10.72 17.67 6.82
N ARG A 141 -10.77 16.39 6.43
CA ARG A 141 -11.51 15.36 7.19
C ARG A 141 -10.84 14.93 8.49
N LYS A 142 -9.60 15.34 8.76
CA LYS A 142 -8.91 15.03 10.02
C LYS A 142 -9.33 15.89 11.20
N THR A 143 -10.19 16.89 11.01
CA THR A 143 -10.60 17.84 12.05
C THR A 143 -12.07 17.70 12.52
N SER A 144 -12.72 16.61 12.15
CA SER A 144 -14.09 16.33 12.64
C SER A 144 -14.18 14.97 13.33
#